data_ad9f140fe9022709ffab489facf724dd
#
_entry.id   ad9f140fe9022709ffab489facf724dd
#
_cell.length_a   1.000
_cell.length_b   1.000
_cell.length_c   1.000
_cell.angle_alpha   90.00
_cell.angle_beta   90.00
_cell.angle_gamma   90.00
#
_symmetry.space_group_name_H-M   'P 1'
#
loop_
_entity.id
_entity.type
_entity.pdbx_description
1 polymer ?
#
loop_
_entity_poly.entity_id
_entity_poly.type
_entity_poly.pdbx_seq_one_letter_code
_entity_poly.pdbx_strand_id
1 'polypeptide(L)'
;MHCKPSLTSATFVLLAALALIAAAGFPSLASASRSAGPGSAPQKMVTVTIRSFKFEPATVTVNVGDTVEWKNDDIVPHTATADGEAQKPTFDSGTIQTGAKWRYLARNKGTYNYICTLHPNMKGELIVQ
;
A
#
# COMPACT_ATOMS: atom_id res chain seq x y z
N MET A 1 59.22 0.48 4.19
CA MET A 1 59.74 -0.81 3.75
C MET A 1 58.86 -1.26 2.59
N HIS A 2 59.55 -1.40 1.46
CA HIS A 2 58.99 -1.72 0.15
C HIS A 2 58.75 -3.23 0.05
N CYS A 3 57.69 -3.64 -0.59
CA CYS A 3 57.78 -4.82 -1.48
C CYS A 3 56.65 -4.78 -2.51
N LYS A 4 57.06 -4.63 -3.72
CA LYS A 4 56.35 -4.77 -5.01
C LYS A 4 56.64 -6.18 -5.56
N PRO A 5 56.22 -6.53 -6.79
CA PRO A 5 55.07 -7.32 -7.20
C PRO A 5 55.50 -8.65 -7.87
N SER A 6 54.55 -9.47 -8.24
CA SER A 6 54.87 -10.52 -9.20
C SER A 6 53.73 -10.69 -10.20
N LEU A 7 54.02 -10.25 -11.41
CA LEU A 7 53.37 -10.68 -12.65
C LEU A 7 53.81 -12.08 -12.99
N THR A 8 52.92 -12.96 -13.33
CA THR A 8 53.21 -14.11 -14.19
C THR A 8 52.17 -14.19 -15.31
N SER A 9 52.75 -13.97 -16.45
CA SER A 9 52.26 -14.13 -17.80
C SER A 9 52.16 -15.62 -18.17
N ALA A 10 51.32 -15.94 -19.08
CA ALA A 10 51.30 -17.04 -20.05
C ALA A 10 49.92 -17.71 -20.10
N THR A 11 49.28 -18.08 -21.12
CA THR A 11 49.67 -18.28 -22.53
C THR A 11 48.35 -18.49 -23.31
N PHE A 12 48.31 -17.94 -24.49
CA PHE A 12 47.33 -18.19 -25.55
C PHE A 12 47.24 -19.67 -25.91
N VAL A 13 46.02 -20.21 -25.97
CA VAL A 13 45.73 -21.35 -26.86
C VAL A 13 44.42 -21.03 -27.58
N LEU A 14 44.60 -20.71 -28.85
CA LEU A 14 43.53 -20.67 -29.85
C LEU A 14 43.16 -22.14 -30.20
N LEU A 15 41.90 -22.48 -30.06
CA LEU A 15 41.34 -23.63 -30.77
C LEU A 15 39.98 -23.27 -31.33
N ALA A 16 39.98 -23.08 -32.64
CA ALA A 16 38.78 -22.95 -33.46
C ALA A 16 38.09 -24.32 -33.57
N ALA A 17 36.82 -24.38 -33.32
CA ALA A 17 35.96 -25.47 -33.76
C ALA A 17 34.56 -24.94 -34.06
N LEU A 18 34.32 -24.90 -35.28
CA LEU A 18 33.17 -24.99 -36.16
C LEU A 18 31.79 -25.31 -35.55
N ALA A 19 30.85 -24.40 -35.87
CA ALA A 19 29.43 -24.54 -36.19
C ALA A 19 28.67 -25.80 -35.76
N LEU A 20 27.59 -25.55 -35.03
CA LEU A 20 26.31 -26.24 -35.24
C LEU A 20 25.18 -25.26 -34.85
N ILE A 21 24.44 -24.82 -35.89
CA ILE A 21 23.21 -24.09 -35.76
C ILE A 21 22.15 -25.07 -35.26
N ALA A 22 21.82 -25.01 -33.97
CA ALA A 22 20.62 -25.64 -33.43
C ALA A 22 19.58 -24.55 -33.23
N ALA A 23 18.54 -24.56 -34.07
CA ALA A 23 17.36 -23.79 -33.92
C ALA A 23 16.65 -24.23 -32.61
N ALA A 24 16.95 -23.57 -31.50
CA ALA A 24 16.21 -23.74 -30.24
C ALA A 24 15.04 -22.75 -30.28
N GLY A 25 13.84 -23.31 -30.39
CA GLY A 25 12.61 -22.57 -30.34
C GLY A 25 12.54 -21.74 -29.04
N PHE A 26 12.18 -20.47 -29.17
CA PHE A 26 11.87 -19.62 -28.05
C PHE A 26 10.68 -20.21 -27.27
N PRO A 27 10.80 -20.47 -25.97
CA PRO A 27 9.64 -20.80 -25.17
C PRO A 27 8.77 -19.54 -25.18
N SER A 28 7.59 -19.66 -25.77
CA SER A 28 6.50 -18.70 -25.65
C SER A 28 6.25 -18.48 -24.16
N LEU A 29 6.56 -17.28 -23.66
CA LEU A 29 6.14 -16.86 -22.35
C LEU A 29 4.61 -16.82 -22.37
N ALA A 30 4.00 -17.92 -21.98
CA ALA A 30 2.59 -18.00 -21.67
C ALA A 30 2.33 -16.95 -20.58
N SER A 31 1.67 -15.87 -20.97
CA SER A 31 1.14 -14.88 -20.07
C SER A 31 0.22 -15.62 -19.10
N ALA A 32 0.71 -15.91 -17.92
CA ALA A 32 -0.12 -16.46 -16.85
C ALA A 32 -1.13 -15.38 -16.47
N SER A 33 -2.30 -15.44 -17.10
CA SER A 33 -3.49 -14.75 -16.61
C SER A 33 -3.69 -15.27 -15.18
N ARG A 34 -3.39 -14.43 -14.19
CA ARG A 34 -3.79 -14.71 -12.81
C ARG A 34 -5.30 -14.74 -12.81
N SER A 35 -5.85 -15.94 -12.82
CA SER A 35 -7.24 -16.18 -12.49
C SER A 35 -7.51 -15.56 -11.13
N ALA A 36 -8.26 -14.46 -11.11
CA ALA A 36 -8.89 -14.02 -9.89
C ALA A 36 -9.74 -15.19 -9.40
N GLY A 37 -9.43 -15.70 -8.22
CA GLY A 37 -10.18 -16.80 -7.61
C GLY A 37 -11.65 -16.43 -7.50
N PRO A 38 -12.57 -17.40 -7.53
CA PRO A 38 -14.01 -17.16 -7.44
C PRO A 38 -14.33 -16.55 -6.08
N GLY A 39 -14.83 -15.32 -6.04
CA GLY A 39 -15.50 -14.76 -4.89
C GLY A 39 -14.98 -13.46 -4.28
N SER A 40 -14.00 -12.77 -4.88
CA SER A 40 -13.70 -11.41 -4.44
C SER A 40 -14.70 -10.45 -5.05
N ALA A 41 -15.64 -9.95 -4.26
CA ALA A 41 -16.48 -8.83 -4.65
C ALA A 41 -15.56 -7.66 -5.09
N PRO A 42 -15.99 -6.84 -6.09
CA PRO A 42 -15.19 -5.70 -6.53
C PRO A 42 -14.92 -4.79 -5.33
N GLN A 43 -13.64 -4.55 -5.06
CA GLN A 43 -13.20 -3.67 -3.98
C GLN A 43 -13.68 -2.24 -4.25
N LYS A 44 -14.46 -1.70 -3.34
CA LYS A 44 -14.99 -0.33 -3.42
C LYS A 44 -14.08 0.62 -2.65
N MET A 45 -13.95 1.85 -3.14
CA MET A 45 -13.35 2.95 -2.40
C MET A 45 -14.45 3.92 -1.97
N VAL A 46 -14.51 4.20 -0.67
CA VAL A 46 -15.44 5.16 -0.06
C VAL A 46 -14.63 6.32 0.49
N THR A 47 -15.03 7.54 0.16
CA THR A 47 -14.32 8.75 0.60
C THR A 47 -15.07 9.41 1.75
N VAL A 48 -14.32 9.73 2.81
CA VAL A 48 -14.72 10.61 3.91
C VAL A 48 -13.99 11.93 3.71
N THR A 49 -14.74 13.01 3.54
CA THR A 49 -14.16 14.34 3.42
C THR A 49 -14.02 14.96 4.81
N ILE A 50 -12.86 15.53 5.09
CA ILE A 50 -12.62 16.33 6.29
C ILE A 50 -12.79 17.79 5.89
N ARG A 51 -13.79 18.45 6.49
CA ARG A 51 -14.09 19.85 6.20
C ARG A 51 -14.82 20.50 7.38
N SER A 52 -14.48 21.76 7.63
CA SER A 52 -15.10 22.55 8.71
C SER A 52 -15.06 21.83 10.06
N PHE A 53 -13.93 21.19 10.37
CA PHE A 53 -13.70 20.41 11.59
C PHE A 53 -14.70 19.26 11.77
N LYS A 54 -15.09 18.60 10.67
CA LYS A 54 -16.01 17.45 10.67
C LYS A 54 -15.54 16.38 9.68
N PHE A 55 -15.91 15.14 9.97
CA PHE A 55 -15.86 14.04 9.00
C PHE A 55 -17.20 13.95 8.27
N GLU A 56 -17.17 13.92 6.93
CA GLU A 56 -18.38 13.89 6.10
C GLU A 56 -18.29 12.74 5.07
N PRO A 57 -19.14 11.72 5.17
CA PRO A 57 -20.14 11.50 6.23
C PRO A 57 -19.49 11.11 7.56
N ALA A 58 -20.16 11.42 8.69
CA ALA A 58 -19.68 11.08 10.02
C ALA A 58 -19.70 9.56 10.28
N THR A 59 -20.64 8.84 9.68
CA THR A 59 -20.72 7.37 9.72
C THR A 59 -20.61 6.82 8.31
N VAL A 60 -19.72 5.85 8.12
CA VAL A 60 -19.52 5.17 6.84
C VAL A 60 -19.59 3.66 7.02
N THR A 61 -20.29 2.97 6.11
CA THR A 61 -20.40 1.52 6.10
C THR A 61 -19.71 0.95 4.85
N VAL A 62 -18.83 -0.01 5.03
CA VAL A 62 -18.08 -0.70 3.98
C VAL A 62 -18.07 -2.20 4.20
N ASN A 63 -17.66 -2.97 3.19
CA ASN A 63 -17.43 -4.41 3.34
C ASN A 63 -15.96 -4.69 3.64
N VAL A 64 -15.68 -5.89 4.19
CA VAL A 64 -14.30 -6.39 4.27
C VAL A 64 -13.69 -6.42 2.87
N GLY A 65 -12.51 -5.83 2.72
CA GLY A 65 -11.79 -5.68 1.45
C GLY A 65 -11.97 -4.31 0.79
N ASP A 66 -12.95 -3.51 1.21
CA ASP A 66 -13.11 -2.15 0.72
C ASP A 66 -12.04 -1.21 1.29
N THR A 67 -11.81 -0.11 0.61
CA THR A 67 -10.87 0.94 1.02
C THR A 67 -11.63 2.19 1.43
N VAL A 68 -11.31 2.74 2.59
CA VAL A 68 -11.80 4.06 3.02
C VAL A 68 -10.69 5.08 2.81
N GLU A 69 -11.00 6.18 2.13
CA GLU A 69 -10.09 7.30 1.91
C GLU A 69 -10.57 8.51 2.71
N TRP A 70 -9.73 9.04 3.60
CA TRP A 70 -9.96 10.35 4.22
C TRP A 70 -9.23 11.40 3.38
N LYS A 71 -9.97 12.41 2.96
CA LYS A 71 -9.46 13.55 2.18
C LYS A 71 -9.60 14.81 3.02
N ASN A 72 -8.48 15.49 3.30
CA ASN A 72 -8.51 16.73 4.06
C ASN A 72 -8.73 17.93 3.12
N ASP A 73 -9.96 18.42 3.07
CA ASP A 73 -10.36 19.63 2.35
C ASP A 73 -10.50 20.84 3.31
N ASP A 74 -9.99 20.72 4.55
CA ASP A 74 -9.93 21.82 5.51
C ASP A 74 -8.62 22.60 5.37
N ILE A 75 -8.57 23.77 5.99
CA ILE A 75 -7.40 24.67 5.97
C ILE A 75 -6.33 24.31 7.01
N VAL A 76 -6.62 23.36 7.89
CA VAL A 76 -5.72 22.91 8.95
C VAL A 76 -5.47 21.41 8.85
N PRO A 77 -4.37 20.88 9.43
CA PRO A 77 -4.12 19.47 9.51
C PRO A 77 -5.12 18.74 10.42
N HIS A 78 -5.43 17.48 10.08
CA HIS A 78 -6.28 16.59 10.87
C HIS A 78 -5.67 15.19 10.98
N THR A 79 -6.28 14.33 11.79
CA THR A 79 -6.01 12.90 11.84
C THR A 79 -7.30 12.11 11.73
N ALA A 80 -7.20 10.83 11.37
CA ALA A 80 -8.27 9.85 11.50
C ALA A 80 -7.70 8.67 12.31
N THR A 81 -7.96 8.66 13.59
CA THR A 81 -7.35 7.72 14.54
C THR A 81 -8.46 6.96 15.26
N ALA A 82 -8.46 5.62 15.15
CA ALA A 82 -9.44 4.79 15.83
C ALA A 82 -9.37 5.01 17.35
N ASP A 83 -10.52 5.32 17.93
CA ASP A 83 -10.70 5.46 19.37
C ASP A 83 -10.87 4.05 19.96
N GLY A 84 -9.78 3.35 20.14
CA GLY A 84 -9.74 2.01 20.70
C GLY A 84 -8.92 1.98 21.98
N GLU A 85 -9.07 0.91 22.78
CA GLU A 85 -8.39 0.76 24.06
C GLU A 85 -6.89 1.10 23.95
N ALA A 86 -6.54 2.06 24.64
CA ALA A 86 -5.41 2.89 25.02
C ALA A 86 -4.00 2.58 24.52
N GLN A 87 -3.71 1.46 23.81
CA GLN A 87 -2.32 1.15 23.50
C GLN A 87 -2.01 0.82 22.03
N LYS A 88 -3.04 0.54 21.23
CA LYS A 88 -2.87 0.31 19.80
C LYS A 88 -4.17 0.58 19.05
N PRO A 89 -4.36 1.76 18.46
CA PRO A 89 -5.53 2.02 17.63
C PRO A 89 -5.55 1.03 16.46
N THR A 90 -6.74 0.57 16.07
CA THR A 90 -6.92 -0.35 14.93
C THR A 90 -6.40 0.27 13.64
N PHE A 91 -6.50 1.60 13.53
CA PHE A 91 -5.87 2.39 12.49
C PHE A 91 -5.53 3.80 13.01
N ASP A 92 -4.49 4.37 12.44
CA ASP A 92 -4.04 5.73 12.70
C ASP A 92 -3.45 6.31 11.41
N SER A 93 -4.02 7.41 10.96
CA SER A 93 -3.54 8.09 9.76
C SER A 93 -2.25 8.88 9.98
N GLY A 94 -1.89 9.15 11.24
CA GLY A 94 -1.01 10.27 11.52
C GLY A 94 -1.61 11.57 11.00
N THR A 95 -0.77 12.57 10.76
CA THR A 95 -1.23 13.89 10.29
C THR A 95 -1.56 13.87 8.80
N ILE A 96 -2.80 14.19 8.46
CA ILE A 96 -3.27 14.42 7.09
C ILE A 96 -3.23 15.93 6.84
N GLN A 97 -2.27 16.40 6.07
CA GLN A 97 -2.13 17.82 5.74
C GLN A 97 -3.28 18.31 4.87
N THR A 98 -3.49 19.62 4.81
CA THR A 98 -4.46 20.26 3.91
C THR A 98 -4.24 19.78 2.47
N GLY A 99 -5.31 19.33 1.81
CA GLY A 99 -5.29 18.77 0.46
C GLY A 99 -4.77 17.34 0.35
N ALA A 100 -4.20 16.79 1.43
CA ALA A 100 -3.70 15.40 1.45
C ALA A 100 -4.81 14.38 1.68
N LYS A 101 -4.47 13.11 1.45
CA LYS A 101 -5.36 11.97 1.59
C LYS A 101 -4.65 10.85 2.33
N TRP A 102 -5.42 10.07 3.05
CA TRP A 102 -4.96 8.84 3.69
C TRP A 102 -5.97 7.71 3.45
N ARG A 103 -5.48 6.46 3.34
CA ARG A 103 -6.30 5.30 3.00
C ARG A 103 -6.14 4.18 4.01
N TYR A 104 -7.24 3.53 4.32
CA TYR A 104 -7.30 2.35 5.16
C TYR A 104 -8.04 1.23 4.41
N LEU A 105 -7.43 0.04 4.37
CA LEU A 105 -8.07 -1.17 3.86
C LEU A 105 -8.83 -1.85 5.01
N ALA A 106 -10.15 -1.93 4.89
CA ALA A 106 -11.02 -2.56 5.88
C ALA A 106 -10.81 -4.09 5.88
N ARG A 107 -10.06 -4.62 6.83
CA ARG A 107 -9.69 -6.04 6.88
C ARG A 107 -10.58 -6.88 7.78
N ASN A 108 -11.08 -6.31 8.85
CA ASN A 108 -11.82 -7.01 9.90
C ASN A 108 -13.19 -6.40 10.08
N LYS A 109 -14.21 -7.25 10.23
CA LYS A 109 -15.57 -6.81 10.58
C LYS A 109 -15.57 -6.13 11.95
N GLY A 110 -16.41 -5.13 12.10
CA GLY A 110 -16.57 -4.44 13.38
C GLY A 110 -17.05 -3.00 13.21
N THR A 111 -17.30 -2.36 14.33
CA THR A 111 -17.59 -0.93 14.42
C THR A 111 -16.42 -0.23 15.08
N TYR A 112 -15.88 0.76 14.40
CA TYR A 112 -14.69 1.49 14.80
C TYR A 112 -15.04 2.97 14.94
N ASN A 113 -15.15 3.44 16.19
CA ASN A 113 -15.20 4.86 16.45
C ASN A 113 -13.83 5.46 16.21
N TYR A 114 -13.74 6.64 15.63
CA TYR A 114 -12.48 7.35 15.41
C TYR A 114 -12.62 8.85 15.66
N ILE A 115 -11.52 9.49 15.96
CA ILE A 115 -11.43 10.91 16.29
C ILE A 115 -10.30 11.58 15.49
N CYS A 116 -10.32 12.89 15.46
CA CYS A 116 -9.13 13.66 15.16
C CYS A 116 -8.39 13.95 16.47
N THR A 117 -7.16 13.45 16.61
CA THR A 117 -6.36 13.64 17.85
C THR A 117 -5.96 15.10 18.07
N LEU A 118 -5.90 15.91 17.00
CA LEU A 118 -5.63 17.34 17.08
C LEU A 118 -6.88 18.16 17.47
N HIS A 119 -8.08 17.59 17.23
CA HIS A 119 -9.38 18.24 17.48
C HIS A 119 -10.36 17.22 18.05
N PRO A 120 -10.27 16.88 19.35
CA PRO A 120 -10.97 15.71 19.94
C PRO A 120 -12.50 15.74 19.84
N ASN A 121 -13.10 16.89 19.53
CA ASN A 121 -14.54 16.99 19.28
C ASN A 121 -14.98 16.47 17.90
N MET A 122 -14.01 16.27 16.97
CA MET A 122 -14.27 15.65 15.68
C MET A 122 -14.33 14.14 15.85
N LYS A 123 -15.51 13.58 15.63
CA LYS A 123 -15.77 12.14 15.77
C LYS A 123 -16.36 11.56 14.50
N GLY A 124 -16.02 10.33 14.21
CA GLY A 124 -16.59 9.55 13.13
C GLY A 124 -16.75 8.08 13.51
N GLU A 125 -17.47 7.34 12.69
CA GLU A 125 -17.72 5.91 12.86
C GLU A 125 -17.50 5.17 11.53
N LEU A 126 -16.72 4.11 11.55
CA LEU A 126 -16.52 3.18 10.44
C LEU A 126 -17.14 1.83 10.82
N ILE A 127 -18.11 1.38 10.04
CA ILE A 127 -18.77 0.08 10.17
C ILE A 127 -18.25 -0.82 9.04
N VAL A 128 -17.62 -1.93 9.38
CA VAL A 128 -17.12 -2.94 8.43
C VAL A 128 -17.97 -4.20 8.54
N GLN A 129 -18.61 -4.61 7.44
CA GLN A 129 -19.54 -5.77 7.36
C GLN A 129 -18.91 -6.96 6.65
#